data_5133127b482ac4353e2c046cb69822ea
#
_entry.id   5133127b482ac4353e2c046cb69822ea
#
_cell.length_a   1.000
_cell.length_b   1.000
_cell.length_c   1.000
_cell.angle_alpha   90.00
_cell.angle_beta   90.00
_cell.angle_gamma   90.00
#
_symmetry.space_group_name_H-M   'P 1'
#
loop_
_entity.id
_entity.type
_entity.pdbx_description
1 polymer ?
#
loop_
_entity_poly.entity_id
_entity_poly.type
_entity_poly.pdbx_seq_one_letter_code
_entity_poly.pdbx_strand_id
1 'polypeptide(L)'
;MKSRLTALLLTLALLLTALPVCAAAEETSSTRMPLYDLVPLQLDDNTVLELPIDWGYQFVELEGVPPISYAMNDSEQLLMMVKIPADYTPNEASDRLGLTSFIPEGTAVMLGITTPQSTRLQEMTINDMPAVLVEMNGQGFDILWIGDSGDLYFLMFPNDDDAFVQQALEVGQSLRVFHRKDERVNPASDFDCTAENGEVTITDYTGTREHVLIPSEIGGFPVTALADKAFYEKHVTTVVVPDSVTEIGDLCFSGDNYLVSLTLPDGLAELPYGALESCFRLMDFDLPQGLKKISGSALQYNYYLTHLTLPSSLTEIEQLNFIGLYGLQSLTLAEDNAAFKLDETNGLLMTADGTRLLHCFSDIVPAEEIILPEGVKIVDPFAFHYDYDVKRIVLPEGVETIGAMAFAMCPNLTEIVIPASVTNIGVMDGLEGRTGIISYKRNVIVTPEGCPAWNWAVETGATVKSPEEN
;
A
#
# COMPACT_ATOMS: atom_id res chain seq x y z
N MET A 1 -36.82 12.50 19.33
CA MET A 1 -35.82 11.52 18.94
C MET A 1 -35.51 11.55 17.43
N LYS A 2 -36.46 11.66 16.53
CA LYS A 2 -36.15 12.00 15.11
C LYS A 2 -35.17 13.16 14.95
N SER A 3 -35.15 14.09 15.93
CA SER A 3 -34.22 15.23 15.94
C SER A 3 -32.76 14.90 16.28
N ARG A 4 -32.45 13.76 16.88
CA ARG A 4 -31.07 13.45 17.32
C ARG A 4 -30.27 12.68 16.28
N LEU A 5 -30.89 11.74 15.56
CA LEU A 5 -30.22 11.07 14.45
C LEU A 5 -30.16 11.98 13.22
N THR A 6 -31.24 12.79 13.01
CA THR A 6 -31.19 13.90 12.04
C THR A 6 -30.15 14.94 12.49
N ALA A 7 -29.91 15.12 13.78
CA ALA A 7 -28.84 15.98 14.28
C ALA A 7 -27.47 15.32 14.10
N LEU A 8 -27.33 14.00 14.25
CA LEU A 8 -26.09 13.27 13.96
C LEU A 8 -25.77 13.36 12.45
N LEU A 9 -26.75 13.07 11.61
CA LEU A 9 -26.61 13.18 10.16
C LEU A 9 -26.45 14.65 9.72
N LEU A 10 -27.11 15.62 10.35
CA LEU A 10 -26.90 17.05 10.09
C LEU A 10 -25.58 17.56 10.68
N THR A 11 -25.14 17.07 11.84
CA THR A 11 -23.86 17.45 12.42
C THR A 11 -22.71 16.80 11.66
N LEU A 12 -22.84 15.56 11.20
CA LEU A 12 -21.91 14.93 10.26
C LEU A 12 -21.97 15.62 8.88
N ALA A 13 -23.15 15.94 8.35
CA ALA A 13 -23.28 16.71 7.12
C ALA A 13 -22.75 18.13 7.25
N LEU A 14 -22.87 18.78 8.43
CA LEU A 14 -22.26 20.08 8.73
C LEU A 14 -20.76 19.98 8.99
N LEU A 15 -20.28 18.88 9.55
CA LEU A 15 -18.84 18.56 9.61
C LEU A 15 -18.29 18.25 8.22
N LEU A 16 -19.03 17.56 7.37
CA LEU A 16 -18.72 17.32 5.95
C LEU A 16 -18.69 18.63 5.14
N THR A 17 -19.53 19.63 5.49
CA THR A 17 -19.51 20.95 4.83
C THR A 17 -18.48 21.91 5.42
N ALA A 18 -17.95 21.65 6.62
CA ALA A 18 -16.90 22.44 7.26
C ALA A 18 -15.48 21.90 7.00
N LEU A 19 -15.36 20.65 6.60
CA LEU A 19 -14.12 20.14 6.02
C LEU A 19 -14.01 20.72 4.59
N PRO A 20 -12.83 21.15 4.14
CA PRO A 20 -12.68 21.42 2.72
C PRO A 20 -13.14 20.16 2.02
N VAL A 21 -14.28 20.23 1.32
CA VAL A 21 -14.61 19.26 0.29
C VAL A 21 -13.30 19.14 -0.46
N CYS A 22 -12.66 17.98 -0.44
CA CYS A 22 -11.66 17.70 -1.44
C CYS A 22 -12.36 18.06 -2.72
N ALA A 23 -11.98 19.22 -3.28
CA ALA A 23 -12.47 19.65 -4.56
C ALA A 23 -12.40 18.39 -5.39
N ALA A 24 -13.54 17.98 -5.93
CA ALA A 24 -13.62 16.86 -6.82
C ALA A 24 -12.35 16.94 -7.63
N ALA A 25 -11.50 15.93 -7.53
CA ALA A 25 -10.28 15.91 -8.31
C ALA A 25 -10.78 16.20 -9.71
N GLU A 26 -10.48 17.41 -10.20
CA GLU A 26 -10.74 17.72 -11.58
C GLU A 26 -10.20 16.53 -12.32
N GLU A 27 -11.02 15.95 -13.19
CA GLU A 27 -10.71 14.82 -14.03
C GLU A 27 -9.31 14.94 -14.64
N THR A 28 -8.28 14.75 -13.85
CA THR A 28 -7.06 14.20 -14.33
C THR A 28 -7.38 12.73 -14.50
N SER A 29 -7.81 12.34 -15.69
CA SER A 29 -7.95 10.98 -16.10
C SER A 29 -6.56 10.32 -16.10
N SER A 30 -5.98 10.14 -14.93
CA SER A 30 -4.95 9.17 -14.73
C SER A 30 -5.66 7.84 -14.76
N THR A 31 -5.74 7.24 -15.93
CA THR A 31 -6.10 5.84 -16.07
C THR A 31 -4.99 5.01 -15.46
N ARG A 32 -4.87 5.03 -14.10
CA ARG A 32 -4.24 3.94 -13.39
C ARG A 32 -5.01 2.70 -13.80
N MET A 33 -4.35 1.72 -14.38
CA MET A 33 -5.02 0.46 -14.68
C MET A 33 -5.52 -0.12 -13.37
N PRO A 34 -6.84 -0.26 -13.16
CA PRO A 34 -7.36 -0.94 -12.00
C PRO A 34 -6.97 -2.43 -12.15
N LEU A 35 -6.05 -2.88 -11.33
CA LEU A 35 -5.67 -4.29 -11.29
C LEU A 35 -6.70 -5.13 -10.53
N TYR A 36 -7.56 -4.47 -9.74
CA TYR A 36 -8.61 -5.09 -8.94
C TYR A 36 -9.81 -4.14 -8.83
N ASP A 37 -11.00 -4.72 -8.78
CA ASP A 37 -12.24 -3.95 -8.61
C ASP A 37 -12.42 -3.42 -7.17
N LEU A 38 -11.61 -3.90 -6.21
CA LEU A 38 -11.66 -3.54 -4.80
C LEU A 38 -10.29 -3.06 -4.30
N VAL A 39 -10.30 -2.06 -3.44
CA VAL A 39 -9.12 -1.45 -2.80
C VAL A 39 -9.17 -1.71 -1.30
N PRO A 40 -8.15 -2.32 -0.68
CA PRO A 40 -8.11 -2.49 0.76
C PRO A 40 -7.93 -1.13 1.46
N LEU A 41 -8.77 -0.89 2.46
CA LEU A 41 -8.72 0.25 3.35
C LEU A 41 -8.39 -0.23 4.75
N GLN A 42 -7.24 0.17 5.29
CA GLN A 42 -6.89 -0.12 6.66
C GLN A 42 -7.66 0.83 7.60
N LEU A 43 -8.46 0.27 8.49
CA LEU A 43 -9.28 1.03 9.42
C LEU A 43 -8.59 1.25 10.77
N ASP A 44 -7.79 0.28 11.18
CA ASP A 44 -6.88 0.31 12.32
C ASP A 44 -5.80 -0.78 12.16
N ASP A 45 -4.89 -0.91 13.12
CA ASP A 45 -3.79 -1.89 13.09
C ASP A 45 -4.22 -3.34 12.81
N ASN A 46 -5.51 -3.67 13.00
CA ASN A 46 -6.01 -5.03 12.95
C ASN A 46 -7.23 -5.21 12.04
N THR A 47 -7.68 -4.16 11.37
CA THR A 47 -8.94 -4.20 10.61
C THR A 47 -8.76 -3.60 9.22
N VAL A 48 -9.05 -4.38 8.20
CA VAL A 48 -9.04 -3.97 6.80
C VAL A 48 -10.40 -4.20 6.18
N LEU A 49 -10.88 -3.24 5.41
CA LEU A 49 -12.10 -3.31 4.60
C LEU A 49 -11.72 -3.12 3.14
N GLU A 50 -12.31 -3.87 2.23
CA GLU A 50 -12.12 -3.69 0.80
C GLU A 50 -13.23 -2.79 0.24
N LEU A 51 -12.85 -1.68 -0.38
CA LEU A 51 -13.78 -0.76 -1.03
C LEU A 51 -13.70 -0.88 -2.56
N PRO A 52 -14.79 -0.64 -3.28
CA PRO A 52 -14.73 -0.45 -4.73
C PRO A 52 -13.74 0.66 -5.09
N ILE A 53 -13.01 0.50 -6.20
CA ILE A 53 -11.92 1.39 -6.60
C ILE A 53 -12.37 2.82 -6.89
N ASP A 54 -13.64 3.00 -7.24
CA ASP A 54 -14.29 4.28 -7.53
C ASP A 54 -14.82 5.00 -6.29
N TRP A 55 -14.57 4.43 -5.09
CA TRP A 55 -14.99 5.04 -3.83
C TRP A 55 -13.88 5.90 -3.22
N GLY A 56 -14.19 7.18 -2.98
CA GLY A 56 -13.36 8.03 -2.13
C GLY A 56 -13.56 7.70 -0.66
N TYR A 57 -12.50 7.73 0.16
CA TYR A 57 -12.60 7.46 1.60
C TYR A 57 -11.91 8.54 2.43
N GLN A 58 -12.36 8.70 3.67
CA GLN A 58 -11.77 9.61 4.67
C GLN A 58 -11.91 9.04 6.08
N PHE A 59 -11.00 9.42 6.96
CA PHE A 59 -11.04 9.15 8.39
C PHE A 59 -11.39 10.42 9.13
N VAL A 60 -12.22 10.30 10.17
CA VAL A 60 -12.53 11.39 11.08
C VAL A 60 -12.11 10.97 12.48
N GLU A 61 -11.14 11.66 13.03
CA GLU A 61 -10.70 11.51 14.42
C GLU A 61 -11.21 12.69 15.24
N LEU A 62 -11.96 12.40 16.28
CA LEU A 62 -12.44 13.37 17.24
C LEU A 62 -11.98 12.97 18.64
N GLU A 63 -11.44 13.91 19.40
CA GLU A 63 -10.96 13.63 20.75
C GLU A 63 -12.05 12.98 21.62
N GLY A 64 -11.75 11.78 22.14
CA GLY A 64 -12.64 11.01 22.98
C GLY A 64 -13.82 10.34 22.28
N VAL A 65 -13.77 10.20 20.96
CA VAL A 65 -14.77 9.46 20.15
C VAL A 65 -14.04 8.36 19.39
N PRO A 66 -14.65 7.17 19.25
CA PRO A 66 -14.07 6.12 18.39
C PRO A 66 -13.83 6.64 16.98
N PRO A 67 -12.76 6.21 16.31
CA PRO A 67 -12.51 6.59 14.92
C PRO A 67 -13.69 6.25 14.01
N ILE A 68 -14.05 7.18 13.14
CA ILE A 68 -15.11 7.01 12.14
C ILE A 68 -14.47 7.04 10.77
N SER A 69 -14.64 5.96 10.03
CA SER A 69 -14.25 5.89 8.62
C SER A 69 -15.49 6.04 7.75
N TYR A 70 -15.37 6.75 6.66
CA TYR A 70 -16.44 6.79 5.68
C TYR A 70 -15.91 6.73 4.26
N ALA A 71 -16.69 6.12 3.39
CA ALA A 71 -16.43 6.05 1.96
C ALA A 71 -17.65 6.55 1.19
N MET A 72 -17.42 7.12 0.02
CA MET A 72 -18.47 7.68 -0.82
C MET A 72 -18.18 7.38 -2.29
N ASN A 73 -19.19 6.93 -3.02
CA ASN A 73 -19.09 6.71 -4.45
C ASN A 73 -19.44 7.97 -5.27
N ASP A 74 -19.28 7.91 -6.59
CA ASP A 74 -19.59 9.00 -7.53
C ASP A 74 -21.06 9.45 -7.52
N SER A 75 -21.96 8.60 -7.01
CA SER A 75 -23.38 8.92 -6.85
C SER A 75 -23.71 9.58 -5.50
N GLU A 76 -22.68 10.01 -4.75
CA GLU A 76 -22.80 10.60 -3.40
C GLU A 76 -23.45 9.64 -2.38
N GLN A 77 -23.44 8.33 -2.61
CA GLN A 77 -23.90 7.34 -1.65
C GLN A 77 -22.81 7.09 -0.61
N LEU A 78 -23.19 7.15 0.65
CA LEU A 78 -22.28 7.14 1.78
C LEU A 78 -22.30 5.79 2.50
N LEU A 79 -21.12 5.26 2.79
CA LEU A 79 -20.88 4.15 3.69
C LEU A 79 -20.09 4.66 4.88
N MET A 80 -20.55 4.40 6.09
CA MET A 80 -19.82 4.74 7.30
C MET A 80 -19.50 3.49 8.10
N MET A 81 -18.29 3.45 8.64
CA MET A 81 -17.88 2.41 9.57
C MET A 81 -17.40 3.00 10.88
N VAL A 82 -17.86 2.41 11.97
CA VAL A 82 -17.46 2.76 13.34
C VAL A 82 -17.06 1.48 14.05
N LYS A 83 -15.85 1.47 14.63
CA LYS A 83 -15.40 0.44 15.56
C LYS A 83 -15.46 1.01 16.96
N ILE A 84 -16.20 0.36 17.85
CA ILE A 84 -16.32 0.75 19.25
C ILE A 84 -15.56 -0.29 20.09
N PRO A 85 -14.43 0.08 20.71
CA PRO A 85 -13.69 -0.81 21.59
C PRO A 85 -14.55 -1.34 22.74
N ALA A 86 -14.32 -2.57 23.16
CA ALA A 86 -15.07 -3.23 24.25
C ALA A 86 -14.98 -2.47 25.59
N ASP A 87 -13.88 -1.75 25.81
CA ASP A 87 -13.61 -0.96 27.01
C ASP A 87 -13.97 0.53 26.85
N TYR A 88 -14.57 0.91 25.72
CA TYR A 88 -14.92 2.30 25.45
C TYR A 88 -15.93 2.85 26.46
N THR A 89 -15.60 4.00 27.03
CA THR A 89 -16.48 4.73 27.95
C THR A 89 -16.98 6.01 27.28
N PRO A 90 -18.30 6.14 27.02
CA PRO A 90 -18.88 7.35 26.43
C PRO A 90 -18.54 8.63 27.21
N ASN A 91 -18.35 9.71 26.51
CA ASN A 91 -18.07 11.04 27.06
C ASN A 91 -18.99 12.09 26.43
N GLU A 92 -18.84 13.37 26.83
CA GLU A 92 -19.68 14.48 26.32
C GLU A 92 -19.61 14.61 24.79
N ALA A 93 -18.48 14.26 24.11
CA ALA A 93 -18.36 14.33 22.68
C ALA A 93 -19.16 13.19 22.03
N SER A 94 -19.06 11.96 22.55
CA SER A 94 -19.87 10.83 22.10
C SER A 94 -21.36 11.01 22.36
N ASP A 95 -21.75 11.68 23.46
CA ASP A 95 -23.14 12.05 23.74
C ASP A 95 -23.70 12.99 22.68
N ARG A 96 -22.93 13.99 22.27
CA ARG A 96 -23.33 14.92 21.19
C ARG A 96 -23.57 14.21 19.87
N LEU A 97 -22.79 13.16 19.59
CA LEU A 97 -22.92 12.33 18.41
C LEU A 97 -23.99 11.23 18.56
N GLY A 98 -24.60 11.09 19.76
CA GLY A 98 -25.64 10.10 20.03
C GLY A 98 -25.12 8.68 20.26
N LEU A 99 -23.81 8.44 20.28
CA LEU A 99 -23.20 7.12 20.47
C LEU A 99 -23.60 6.45 21.78
N THR A 100 -23.78 7.24 22.86
CA THR A 100 -24.21 6.75 24.17
C THR A 100 -25.54 5.98 24.15
N SER A 101 -26.45 6.34 23.24
CA SER A 101 -27.71 5.60 23.05
C SER A 101 -27.61 4.51 21.99
N PHE A 102 -26.71 4.66 21.05
CA PHE A 102 -26.55 3.77 19.91
C PHE A 102 -25.83 2.46 20.29
N ILE A 103 -24.80 2.52 21.13
CA ILE A 103 -24.03 1.34 21.58
C ILE A 103 -24.90 0.29 22.28
N PRO A 104 -25.72 0.65 23.31
CA PRO A 104 -26.60 -0.32 23.96
C PRO A 104 -27.65 -0.90 23.00
N GLU A 105 -28.12 -0.13 22.04
CA GLU A 105 -29.09 -0.55 21.05
C GLU A 105 -28.48 -1.55 20.06
N GLY A 106 -27.28 -1.26 19.53
CA GLY A 106 -26.55 -2.19 18.68
C GLY A 106 -26.25 -3.52 19.37
N THR A 107 -25.81 -3.48 20.64
CA THR A 107 -25.57 -4.68 21.45
C THR A 107 -26.86 -5.48 21.64
N ALA A 108 -27.99 -4.82 21.89
CA ALA A 108 -29.29 -5.49 22.04
C ALA A 108 -29.70 -6.19 20.75
N VAL A 109 -29.50 -5.54 19.60
CA VAL A 109 -29.81 -6.14 18.28
C VAL A 109 -28.94 -7.37 18.01
N MET A 110 -27.65 -7.34 18.31
CA MET A 110 -26.74 -8.49 18.19
C MET A 110 -27.22 -9.69 19.04
N LEU A 111 -27.76 -9.42 20.23
CA LEU A 111 -28.35 -10.43 21.09
C LEU A 111 -29.73 -10.89 20.67
N GLY A 112 -30.26 -10.39 19.54
CA GLY A 112 -31.56 -10.75 18.99
C GLY A 112 -32.74 -10.01 19.64
N ILE A 113 -32.48 -8.90 20.32
CA ILE A 113 -33.49 -8.06 20.96
C ILE A 113 -33.83 -6.92 20.00
N THR A 114 -35.08 -6.85 19.54
CA THR A 114 -35.57 -5.72 18.74
C THR A 114 -35.83 -4.51 19.66
N THR A 115 -35.43 -3.34 19.18
CA THR A 115 -35.64 -2.08 19.88
C THR A 115 -36.69 -1.24 19.13
N PRO A 116 -37.23 -0.15 19.71
CA PRO A 116 -38.14 0.75 19.02
C PRO A 116 -37.53 1.45 17.79
N GLN A 117 -36.22 1.38 17.63
CA GLN A 117 -35.48 2.08 16.56
C GLN A 117 -34.91 1.14 15.51
N SER A 118 -34.87 -0.17 15.78
CA SER A 118 -34.30 -1.15 14.89
C SER A 118 -35.18 -2.39 14.75
N THR A 119 -35.16 -2.99 13.57
CA THR A 119 -35.81 -4.24 13.27
C THR A 119 -34.77 -5.20 12.72
N ARG A 120 -34.63 -6.37 13.37
CA ARG A 120 -33.73 -7.41 12.86
C ARG A 120 -34.25 -7.95 11.54
N LEU A 121 -33.47 -7.79 10.45
CA LEU A 121 -33.84 -8.26 9.13
C LEU A 121 -33.25 -9.61 8.79
N GLN A 122 -31.95 -9.78 8.99
CA GLN A 122 -31.24 -10.97 8.53
C GLN A 122 -30.05 -11.30 9.42
N GLU A 123 -29.91 -12.58 9.78
CA GLU A 123 -28.66 -13.11 10.30
C GLU A 123 -27.71 -13.41 9.16
N MET A 124 -26.45 -13.06 9.35
CA MET A 124 -25.37 -13.32 8.41
C MET A 124 -24.07 -13.63 9.14
N THR A 125 -23.03 -13.91 8.41
CA THR A 125 -21.67 -14.01 8.96
C THR A 125 -20.73 -13.09 8.19
N ILE A 126 -19.78 -12.50 8.90
CA ILE A 126 -18.64 -11.78 8.34
C ILE A 126 -17.41 -12.47 8.86
N ASN A 127 -16.62 -13.11 7.98
CA ASN A 127 -15.44 -13.90 8.36
C ASN A 127 -15.71 -14.86 9.53
N ASP A 128 -16.74 -15.68 9.40
CA ASP A 128 -17.21 -16.63 10.42
C ASP A 128 -17.72 -15.99 11.73
N MET A 129 -17.68 -14.66 11.86
CA MET A 129 -18.27 -13.96 13.00
C MET A 129 -19.76 -13.75 12.77
N PRO A 130 -20.61 -14.01 13.76
CA PRO A 130 -22.04 -13.70 13.69
C PRO A 130 -22.25 -12.19 13.47
N ALA A 131 -23.04 -11.86 12.46
CA ALA A 131 -23.42 -10.48 12.15
C ALA A 131 -24.94 -10.39 11.93
N VAL A 132 -25.47 -9.18 12.04
CA VAL A 132 -26.91 -8.91 11.83
C VAL A 132 -27.08 -7.72 10.91
N LEU A 133 -27.83 -7.90 9.84
CA LEU A 133 -28.33 -6.80 9.02
C LEU A 133 -29.63 -6.26 9.66
N VAL A 134 -29.70 -4.96 9.83
CA VAL A 134 -30.79 -4.26 10.53
C VAL A 134 -31.29 -3.09 9.74
N GLU A 135 -32.61 -2.94 9.63
CA GLU A 135 -33.23 -1.70 9.13
C GLU A 135 -33.40 -0.70 10.29
N MET A 136 -32.91 0.51 10.08
CA MET A 136 -32.96 1.58 11.06
C MET A 136 -34.09 2.59 10.76
N ASN A 137 -35.35 2.18 11.00
CA ASN A 137 -36.55 3.04 10.92
C ASN A 137 -36.68 3.88 9.64
N GLY A 138 -36.39 3.31 8.46
CA GLY A 138 -36.45 4.01 7.19
C GLY A 138 -35.37 5.07 7.00
N GLN A 139 -34.24 4.92 7.70
CA GLN A 139 -33.05 5.79 7.57
C GLN A 139 -31.86 5.05 6.96
N GLY A 140 -32.06 3.87 6.43
CA GLY A 140 -31.04 3.02 5.86
C GLY A 140 -30.89 1.69 6.60
N PHE A 141 -29.78 1.04 6.34
CA PHE A 141 -29.44 -0.26 6.89
C PHE A 141 -28.12 -0.19 7.64
N ASP A 142 -27.98 -1.04 8.66
CA ASP A 142 -26.74 -1.22 9.39
C ASP A 142 -26.38 -2.70 9.39
N ILE A 143 -25.09 -3.02 9.22
CA ILE A 143 -24.56 -4.32 9.56
C ILE A 143 -23.81 -4.18 10.89
N LEU A 144 -24.17 -5.02 11.84
CA LEU A 144 -23.59 -5.03 13.16
C LEU A 144 -22.97 -6.40 13.45
N TRP A 145 -21.78 -6.40 14.05
CA TRP A 145 -21.17 -7.63 14.58
C TRP A 145 -20.29 -7.30 15.79
N ILE A 146 -20.01 -8.33 16.59
CA ILE A 146 -19.08 -8.27 17.72
C ILE A 146 -17.88 -9.13 17.34
N GLY A 147 -16.70 -8.51 17.28
CA GLY A 147 -15.45 -9.23 17.05
C GLY A 147 -15.00 -10.04 18.26
N ASP A 148 -14.01 -10.89 18.08
CA ASP A 148 -13.47 -11.77 19.15
C ASP A 148 -12.88 -11.00 20.34
N SER A 149 -12.41 -9.77 20.12
CA SER A 149 -11.97 -8.85 21.18
C SER A 149 -13.12 -8.29 22.03
N GLY A 150 -14.38 -8.50 21.59
CA GLY A 150 -15.57 -7.90 22.17
C GLY A 150 -15.87 -6.48 21.62
N ASP A 151 -15.07 -5.99 20.69
CA ASP A 151 -15.33 -4.73 20.01
C ASP A 151 -16.61 -4.82 19.18
N LEU A 152 -17.40 -3.75 19.18
CA LEU A 152 -18.63 -3.67 18.41
C LEU A 152 -18.39 -2.88 17.13
N TYR A 153 -18.73 -3.47 16.01
CA TYR A 153 -18.56 -2.87 14.69
C TYR A 153 -19.92 -2.52 14.09
N PHE A 154 -19.99 -1.34 13.48
CA PHE A 154 -21.13 -0.85 12.72
C PHE A 154 -20.69 -0.48 11.31
N LEU A 155 -21.42 -0.98 10.34
CA LEU A 155 -21.30 -0.55 8.96
C LEU A 155 -22.67 0.03 8.58
N MET A 156 -22.75 1.34 8.40
CA MET A 156 -23.99 2.09 8.27
C MET A 156 -24.19 2.57 6.83
N PHE A 157 -25.38 2.34 6.29
CA PHE A 157 -25.79 2.75 4.94
C PHE A 157 -27.02 3.65 5.05
N PRO A 158 -26.89 4.96 5.00
CA PRO A 158 -28.02 5.88 5.13
C PRO A 158 -28.91 5.95 3.89
N ASN A 159 -28.80 5.01 2.96
CA ASN A 159 -29.58 4.94 1.74
C ASN A 159 -30.37 3.62 1.66
N ASP A 160 -31.56 3.65 1.04
CA ASP A 160 -32.47 2.52 0.86
C ASP A 160 -32.50 1.97 -0.58
N ASP A 161 -31.54 2.35 -1.42
CA ASP A 161 -31.35 1.79 -2.76
C ASP A 161 -30.89 0.33 -2.67
N ASP A 162 -31.70 -0.60 -3.15
CA ASP A 162 -31.42 -2.04 -3.09
C ASP A 162 -30.08 -2.42 -3.74
N ALA A 163 -29.66 -1.75 -4.81
CA ALA A 163 -28.38 -2.01 -5.47
C ALA A 163 -27.21 -1.56 -4.60
N PHE A 164 -27.32 -0.42 -3.94
CA PHE A 164 -26.32 0.08 -3.01
C PHE A 164 -26.22 -0.79 -1.76
N VAL A 165 -27.37 -1.23 -1.21
CA VAL A 165 -27.39 -2.17 -0.07
C VAL A 165 -26.66 -3.47 -0.43
N GLN A 166 -26.87 -4.00 -1.65
CA GLN A 166 -26.16 -5.21 -2.08
C GLN A 166 -24.64 -4.98 -2.20
N GLN A 167 -24.22 -3.88 -2.78
CA GLN A 167 -22.79 -3.52 -2.88
C GLN A 167 -22.17 -3.33 -1.50
N ALA A 168 -22.88 -2.69 -0.60
CA ALA A 168 -22.43 -2.47 0.75
C ALA A 168 -22.36 -3.78 1.58
N LEU A 169 -23.24 -4.74 1.31
CA LEU A 169 -23.14 -6.10 1.88
C LEU A 169 -21.86 -6.80 1.39
N GLU A 170 -21.52 -6.66 0.10
CA GLU A 170 -20.29 -7.20 -0.46
C GLU A 170 -19.05 -6.56 0.20
N VAL A 171 -19.07 -5.24 0.37
CA VAL A 171 -18.02 -4.51 1.13
C VAL A 171 -17.93 -5.03 2.56
N GLY A 172 -19.07 -5.17 3.27
CA GLY A 172 -19.08 -5.72 4.63
C GLY A 172 -18.51 -7.14 4.70
N GLN A 173 -18.79 -7.98 3.70
CA GLN A 173 -18.24 -9.34 3.62
C GLN A 173 -16.73 -9.36 3.33
N SER A 174 -16.19 -8.29 2.77
CA SER A 174 -14.75 -8.15 2.53
C SER A 174 -13.96 -7.82 3.80
N LEU A 175 -14.63 -7.40 4.87
CA LEU A 175 -13.97 -7.02 6.12
C LEU A 175 -13.08 -8.13 6.62
N ARG A 176 -11.84 -7.78 6.90
CA ARG A 176 -10.85 -8.64 7.54
C ARG A 176 -10.47 -8.02 8.88
N VAL A 177 -10.71 -8.75 9.96
CA VAL A 177 -10.23 -8.39 11.30
C VAL A 177 -9.03 -9.29 11.59
N PHE A 178 -7.86 -8.67 11.60
CA PHE A 178 -6.63 -9.40 11.87
C PHE A 178 -6.40 -9.42 13.37
N HIS A 179 -6.62 -10.58 13.97
CA HIS A 179 -6.30 -10.78 15.38
C HIS A 179 -4.77 -10.87 15.53
N ARG A 180 -4.08 -9.77 15.80
CA ARG A 180 -2.70 -9.81 16.30
C ARG A 180 -2.56 -10.64 17.59
N LYS A 181 -3.66 -11.11 18.16
CA LYS A 181 -3.74 -11.86 19.41
C LYS A 181 -4.20 -13.31 19.30
N ASP A 182 -4.30 -13.92 18.12
CA ASP A 182 -4.26 -15.37 18.11
C ASP A 182 -2.81 -15.79 18.35
N GLU A 183 -2.40 -15.69 19.63
CA GLU A 183 -1.06 -16.04 20.14
C GLU A 183 -0.74 -17.54 19.96
N ARG A 184 -1.60 -18.26 19.25
CA ARG A 184 -1.39 -19.67 18.96
C ARG A 184 -0.44 -19.82 17.79
N VAL A 185 0.84 -19.95 18.13
CA VAL A 185 1.89 -20.37 17.21
C VAL A 185 1.40 -21.57 16.38
N ASN A 186 1.64 -21.55 15.08
CA ASN A 186 1.28 -22.65 14.20
C ASN A 186 1.98 -23.94 14.64
N PRO A 187 1.29 -25.09 14.63
CA PRO A 187 1.94 -26.36 14.95
C PRO A 187 3.01 -26.69 13.91
N ALA A 188 4.04 -27.41 14.32
CA ALA A 188 5.12 -27.85 13.43
C ALA A 188 4.63 -28.62 12.18
N SER A 189 3.45 -29.26 12.27
CA SER A 189 2.84 -29.99 11.16
C SER A 189 2.34 -29.11 10.02
N ASP A 190 2.26 -27.79 10.21
CA ASP A 190 1.87 -26.83 9.18
C ASP A 190 3.05 -26.44 8.28
N PHE A 191 4.25 -26.97 8.56
CA PHE A 191 5.47 -26.62 7.84
C PHE A 191 6.23 -27.89 7.41
N ASP A 192 6.65 -27.90 6.15
CA ASP A 192 7.74 -28.77 5.73
C ASP A 192 9.07 -28.10 6.12
N CYS A 193 10.00 -28.87 6.64
CA CYS A 193 11.27 -28.34 7.10
C CYS A 193 12.41 -29.35 6.97
N THR A 194 13.63 -28.82 6.93
CA THR A 194 14.87 -29.57 7.05
C THR A 194 15.59 -29.18 8.34
N ALA A 195 16.31 -30.12 8.93
CA ALA A 195 17.12 -29.89 10.13
C ALA A 195 18.56 -30.27 9.86
N GLU A 196 19.46 -29.31 9.97
CA GLU A 196 20.90 -29.51 9.78
C GLU A 196 21.67 -28.77 10.88
N ASN A 197 22.73 -29.39 11.41
CA ASN A 197 23.61 -28.80 12.44
C ASN A 197 22.89 -28.31 13.71
N GLY A 198 21.69 -28.80 14.00
CA GLY A 198 20.90 -28.37 15.15
C GLY A 198 20.07 -27.13 14.92
N GLU A 199 19.85 -26.75 13.67
CA GLU A 199 19.02 -25.64 13.22
C GLU A 199 17.96 -26.14 12.24
N VAL A 200 16.81 -25.45 12.16
CA VAL A 200 15.70 -25.77 11.27
C VAL A 200 15.55 -24.69 10.22
N THR A 201 15.44 -25.12 8.96
CA THR A 201 15.00 -24.32 7.84
C THR A 201 13.57 -24.75 7.44
N ILE A 202 12.61 -23.83 7.44
CA ILE A 202 11.27 -24.06 6.87
C ILE A 202 11.39 -24.00 5.35
N THR A 203 10.98 -25.08 4.68
CA THR A 203 11.06 -25.19 3.20
C THR A 203 9.73 -24.94 2.52
N ASP A 204 8.61 -25.14 3.21
CA ASP A 204 7.27 -24.89 2.67
C ASP A 204 6.25 -24.69 3.79
N TYR A 205 5.29 -23.78 3.60
CA TYR A 205 4.09 -23.69 4.41
C TYR A 205 2.99 -24.57 3.81
N THR A 206 2.57 -25.59 4.54
CA THR A 206 1.56 -26.57 4.13
C THR A 206 0.29 -26.51 4.95
N GLY A 207 0.23 -25.56 5.90
CA GLY A 207 -0.94 -25.30 6.74
C GLY A 207 -2.11 -24.70 5.96
N THR A 208 -3.24 -24.56 6.65
CA THR A 208 -4.47 -24.00 6.07
C THR A 208 -4.89 -22.69 6.72
N ARG A 209 -4.12 -22.19 7.69
CA ARG A 209 -4.42 -20.94 8.37
C ARG A 209 -3.98 -19.77 7.50
N GLU A 210 -4.82 -18.76 7.42
CA GLU A 210 -4.48 -17.49 6.76
C GLU A 210 -3.58 -16.62 7.65
N HIS A 211 -3.66 -16.79 8.99
CA HIS A 211 -2.78 -16.18 9.98
C HIS A 211 -1.69 -17.15 10.38
N VAL A 212 -0.45 -16.80 10.11
CA VAL A 212 0.69 -17.67 10.36
C VAL A 212 1.64 -17.03 11.37
N LEU A 213 1.70 -17.62 12.57
CA LEU A 213 2.75 -17.36 13.54
C LEU A 213 3.76 -18.49 13.44
N ILE A 214 4.91 -18.22 12.85
CA ILE A 214 5.97 -19.22 12.69
C ILE A 214 6.57 -19.54 14.06
N PRO A 215 6.68 -20.83 14.44
CA PRO A 215 7.30 -21.21 15.70
C PRO A 215 8.80 -20.88 15.69
N SER A 216 9.32 -20.38 16.81
CA SER A 216 10.76 -20.15 16.98
C SER A 216 11.58 -21.42 17.08
N GLU A 217 10.92 -22.57 17.39
CA GLU A 217 11.53 -23.89 17.52
C GLU A 217 10.65 -24.98 16.93
N ILE A 218 11.24 -25.96 16.23
CA ILE A 218 10.57 -27.16 15.74
C ILE A 218 11.41 -28.38 16.18
N GLY A 219 10.78 -29.32 16.86
CA GLY A 219 11.45 -30.53 17.33
C GLY A 219 12.58 -30.27 18.37
N GLY A 220 12.56 -29.12 19.05
CA GLY A 220 13.59 -28.70 20.00
C GLY A 220 14.81 -28.04 19.36
N PHE A 221 14.75 -27.72 18.08
CA PHE A 221 15.79 -26.99 17.35
C PHE A 221 15.25 -25.61 16.92
N PRO A 222 16.05 -24.53 17.00
CA PRO A 222 15.63 -23.21 16.59
C PRO A 222 15.34 -23.17 15.08
N VAL A 223 14.27 -22.45 14.69
CA VAL A 223 14.00 -22.08 13.31
C VAL A 223 14.85 -20.86 12.98
N THR A 224 15.84 -21.04 12.12
CA THR A 224 16.82 -19.98 11.78
C THR A 224 16.72 -19.46 10.36
N ALA A 225 16.01 -20.19 9.48
CA ALA A 225 15.86 -19.79 8.09
C ALA A 225 14.50 -20.17 7.49
N LEU A 226 14.07 -19.39 6.50
CA LEU A 226 13.04 -19.72 5.54
C LEU A 226 13.70 -19.94 4.18
N ALA A 227 13.41 -21.04 3.52
CA ALA A 227 13.98 -21.38 2.21
C ALA A 227 13.38 -20.52 1.09
N ASP A 228 13.99 -20.63 -0.12
CA ASP A 228 13.42 -20.08 -1.33
C ASP A 228 11.97 -20.53 -1.49
N LYS A 229 11.07 -19.56 -1.72
CA LYS A 229 9.66 -19.82 -2.00
C LYS A 229 8.87 -20.49 -0.87
N ALA A 230 9.34 -20.49 0.37
CA ALA A 230 8.67 -21.18 1.48
C ALA A 230 7.20 -20.73 1.70
N PHE A 231 6.87 -19.51 1.34
CA PHE A 231 5.52 -18.93 1.37
C PHE A 231 5.04 -18.43 0.00
N TYR A 232 5.63 -18.90 -1.09
CA TYR A 232 5.29 -18.48 -2.44
C TYR A 232 3.83 -18.84 -2.79
N GLU A 233 2.98 -17.83 -3.12
CA GLU A 233 1.57 -17.99 -3.49
C GLU A 233 0.74 -18.81 -2.48
N LYS A 234 1.00 -18.68 -1.17
CA LYS A 234 0.31 -19.47 -0.13
C LYS A 234 -1.06 -18.94 0.28
N HIS A 235 -1.44 -17.75 -0.20
CA HIS A 235 -2.72 -17.11 0.12
C HIS A 235 -2.91 -16.86 1.63
N VAL A 236 -1.83 -16.52 2.31
CA VAL A 236 -1.86 -16.12 3.73
C VAL A 236 -2.14 -14.62 3.84
N THR A 237 -2.83 -14.21 4.90
CA THR A 237 -3.19 -12.80 5.13
C THR A 237 -2.20 -12.11 6.04
N THR A 238 -1.68 -12.79 7.03
CA THR A 238 -0.65 -12.27 7.92
C THR A 238 0.41 -13.32 8.22
N VAL A 239 1.66 -12.88 8.30
CA VAL A 239 2.77 -13.73 8.71
C VAL A 239 3.62 -13.01 9.75
N VAL A 240 3.91 -13.68 10.85
CA VAL A 240 4.88 -13.23 11.86
C VAL A 240 6.07 -14.20 11.85
N VAL A 241 7.23 -13.67 11.47
CA VAL A 241 8.49 -14.41 11.45
C VAL A 241 9.20 -14.18 12.79
N PRO A 242 9.60 -15.24 13.52
CA PRO A 242 10.20 -15.10 14.84
C PRO A 242 11.64 -14.53 14.77
N ASP A 243 12.08 -13.92 15.88
CA ASP A 243 13.41 -13.33 16.02
C ASP A 243 14.58 -14.31 15.85
N SER A 244 14.30 -15.61 15.94
CA SER A 244 15.29 -16.67 15.71
C SER A 244 15.69 -16.79 14.23
N VAL A 245 14.87 -16.30 13.29
CA VAL A 245 15.15 -16.34 11.86
C VAL A 245 16.11 -15.22 11.50
N THR A 246 17.22 -15.58 10.88
CA THR A 246 18.28 -14.67 10.44
C THR A 246 18.45 -14.65 8.93
N GLU A 247 17.80 -15.57 8.24
CA GLU A 247 17.90 -15.71 6.78
C GLU A 247 16.55 -16.07 6.16
N ILE A 248 16.19 -15.42 5.06
CA ILE A 248 15.06 -15.79 4.20
C ILE A 248 15.55 -15.96 2.77
N GLY A 249 14.94 -16.88 2.03
CA GLY A 249 15.34 -17.23 0.68
C GLY A 249 14.69 -16.36 -0.39
N ASP A 250 15.14 -16.54 -1.63
CA ASP A 250 14.61 -15.85 -2.80
C ASP A 250 13.13 -16.16 -3.01
N LEU A 251 12.35 -15.13 -3.39
CA LEU A 251 10.92 -15.25 -3.68
C LEU A 251 10.11 -15.82 -2.49
N CYS A 252 10.59 -15.69 -1.26
CA CYS A 252 10.03 -16.38 -0.10
C CYS A 252 8.52 -16.15 0.06
N PHE A 253 8.05 -14.92 -0.05
CA PHE A 253 6.63 -14.53 0.05
C PHE A 253 6.05 -14.07 -1.29
N SER A 254 6.81 -14.18 -2.39
CA SER A 254 6.41 -13.64 -3.68
C SER A 254 5.07 -14.19 -4.16
N GLY A 255 4.26 -13.33 -4.79
CA GLY A 255 2.99 -13.71 -5.41
C GLY A 255 1.86 -13.95 -4.42
N ASP A 256 2.06 -13.70 -3.12
CA ASP A 256 0.98 -13.83 -2.15
C ASP A 256 0.07 -12.59 -2.21
N ASN A 257 -0.94 -12.68 -3.07
CA ASN A 257 -1.88 -11.60 -3.34
C ASN A 257 -2.85 -11.31 -2.17
N TYR A 258 -2.81 -12.12 -1.12
CA TYR A 258 -3.66 -11.96 0.06
C TYR A 258 -2.89 -11.43 1.26
N LEU A 259 -1.56 -11.38 1.18
CA LEU A 259 -0.72 -10.90 2.28
C LEU A 259 -0.93 -9.41 2.53
N VAL A 260 -1.44 -9.06 3.70
CA VAL A 260 -1.74 -7.69 4.13
C VAL A 260 -0.72 -7.20 5.14
N SER A 261 -0.30 -8.06 6.06
CA SER A 261 0.67 -7.74 7.11
C SER A 261 1.78 -8.78 7.19
N LEU A 262 3.02 -8.31 7.26
CA LEU A 262 4.20 -9.14 7.44
C LEU A 262 5.11 -8.52 8.50
N THR A 263 5.44 -9.29 9.51
CA THR A 263 6.45 -8.92 10.50
C THR A 263 7.70 -9.75 10.27
N LEU A 264 8.81 -9.07 9.97
CA LEU A 264 10.15 -9.66 9.85
C LEU A 264 11.00 -9.33 11.08
N PRO A 265 11.92 -10.21 11.47
CA PRO A 265 12.80 -9.97 12.62
C PRO A 265 13.81 -8.84 12.32
N ASP A 266 14.06 -7.99 13.31
CA ASP A 266 15.03 -6.88 13.20
C ASP A 266 16.46 -7.33 12.91
N GLY A 267 16.79 -8.58 13.21
CA GLY A 267 18.10 -9.19 12.94
C GLY A 267 18.36 -9.55 11.48
N LEU A 268 17.34 -9.48 10.61
CA LEU A 268 17.47 -9.82 9.20
C LEU A 268 18.36 -8.79 8.48
N ALA A 269 19.46 -9.29 7.87
CA ALA A 269 20.44 -8.42 7.23
C ALA A 269 20.16 -8.15 5.74
N GLU A 270 19.44 -9.01 5.08
CA GLU A 270 19.14 -8.92 3.64
C GLU A 270 17.68 -9.28 3.37
N LEU A 271 17.04 -8.49 2.52
CA LEU A 271 15.80 -8.85 1.86
C LEU A 271 16.19 -9.41 0.48
N PRO A 272 16.10 -10.74 0.26
CA PRO A 272 16.66 -11.37 -0.93
C PRO A 272 15.84 -11.09 -2.19
N TYR A 273 16.32 -11.59 -3.33
CA TYR A 273 15.70 -11.37 -4.64
C TYR A 273 14.22 -11.72 -4.63
N GLY A 274 13.37 -10.76 -5.00
CA GLY A 274 11.93 -10.95 -5.15
C GLY A 274 11.19 -11.37 -3.87
N ALA A 275 11.79 -11.22 -2.68
CA ALA A 275 11.24 -11.79 -1.44
C ALA A 275 9.78 -11.43 -1.18
N LEU A 276 9.35 -10.22 -1.53
CA LEU A 276 7.98 -9.72 -1.42
C LEU A 276 7.42 -9.26 -2.78
N GLU A 277 7.99 -9.75 -3.89
CA GLU A 277 7.52 -9.37 -5.23
C GLU A 277 6.06 -9.75 -5.40
N SER A 278 5.23 -8.80 -5.87
CA SER A 278 3.82 -9.03 -6.16
C SER A 278 2.95 -9.42 -4.95
N CYS A 279 3.31 -9.00 -3.74
CA CYS A 279 2.40 -9.04 -2.59
C CYS A 279 1.48 -7.81 -2.67
N PHE A 280 0.56 -7.82 -3.65
CA PHE A 280 -0.19 -6.63 -4.06
C PHE A 280 -0.93 -5.94 -2.91
N ARG A 281 -1.40 -6.67 -1.91
CA ARG A 281 -2.18 -6.16 -0.78
C ARG A 281 -1.37 -5.83 0.47
N LEU A 282 -0.03 -5.95 0.40
CA LEU A 282 0.82 -5.66 1.54
C LEU A 282 0.73 -4.17 1.92
N MET A 283 0.23 -3.90 3.12
CA MET A 283 -0.01 -2.54 3.64
C MET A 283 0.77 -2.29 4.93
N ASP A 284 0.69 -3.23 5.86
CA ASP A 284 1.34 -3.17 7.18
C ASP A 284 2.67 -3.93 7.10
N PHE A 285 3.73 -3.19 6.75
CA PHE A 285 5.07 -3.74 6.59
C PHE A 285 6.13 -2.69 6.86
N ASP A 286 6.98 -2.99 7.83
CA ASP A 286 8.17 -2.22 8.13
C ASP A 286 9.43 -3.01 7.76
N LEU A 287 10.42 -2.31 7.20
CA LEU A 287 11.73 -2.89 6.95
C LEU A 287 12.46 -3.16 8.28
N PRO A 288 13.10 -4.35 8.43
CA PRO A 288 13.88 -4.67 9.62
C PRO A 288 14.94 -3.62 9.93
N GLN A 289 15.09 -3.26 11.21
CA GLN A 289 16.03 -2.21 11.62
C GLN A 289 17.52 -2.59 11.39
N GLY A 290 17.82 -3.89 11.34
CA GLY A 290 19.16 -4.42 11.02
C GLY A 290 19.45 -4.60 9.52
N LEU A 291 18.47 -4.30 8.65
CA LEU A 291 18.56 -4.56 7.22
C LEU A 291 19.70 -3.74 6.57
N LYS A 292 20.59 -4.41 5.85
CA LYS A 292 21.72 -3.80 5.15
C LYS A 292 21.55 -3.75 3.64
N LYS A 293 20.79 -4.71 3.09
CA LYS A 293 20.62 -4.86 1.65
C LYS A 293 19.18 -5.20 1.28
N ILE A 294 18.69 -4.56 0.22
CA ILE A 294 17.47 -4.92 -0.50
C ILE A 294 17.90 -5.39 -1.90
N SER A 295 17.78 -6.69 -2.15
CA SER A 295 18.13 -7.30 -3.43
C SER A 295 17.10 -7.00 -4.52
N GLY A 296 17.41 -7.31 -5.78
CA GLY A 296 16.59 -6.91 -6.91
C GLY A 296 15.14 -7.38 -6.81
N SER A 297 14.20 -6.53 -7.19
CA SER A 297 12.75 -6.80 -7.20
C SER A 297 12.14 -7.19 -5.85
N ALA A 298 12.87 -7.10 -4.73
CA ALA A 298 12.38 -7.59 -3.43
C ALA A 298 11.09 -6.90 -2.95
N LEU A 299 10.87 -5.63 -3.34
CA LEU A 299 9.67 -4.85 -3.00
C LEU A 299 8.77 -4.57 -4.22
N GLN A 300 9.08 -5.12 -5.39
CA GLN A 300 8.41 -4.80 -6.64
C GLN A 300 6.92 -5.17 -6.60
N TYR A 301 6.04 -4.31 -7.15
CA TYR A 301 4.59 -4.53 -7.30
C TYR A 301 3.82 -4.68 -5.98
N ASN A 302 4.23 -3.98 -4.91
CA ASN A 302 3.44 -3.85 -3.70
C ASN A 302 2.54 -2.60 -3.81
N TYR A 303 1.42 -2.74 -4.52
CA TYR A 303 0.57 -1.60 -4.93
C TYR A 303 -0.06 -0.82 -3.78
N TYR A 304 -0.27 -1.45 -2.64
CA TYR A 304 -0.98 -0.87 -1.50
C TYR A 304 -0.08 -0.55 -0.30
N LEU A 305 1.23 -0.72 -0.45
CA LEU A 305 2.17 -0.26 0.57
C LEU A 305 2.09 1.28 0.66
N THR A 306 1.67 1.80 1.81
CA THR A 306 1.39 3.23 2.00
C THR A 306 2.57 4.00 2.59
N HIS A 307 3.42 3.34 3.33
CA HIS A 307 4.56 3.94 4.01
C HIS A 307 5.79 3.05 3.83
N LEU A 308 6.94 3.66 3.66
CA LEU A 308 8.21 2.96 3.64
C LEU A 308 9.27 3.77 4.36
N THR A 309 9.89 3.18 5.39
CA THR A 309 11.02 3.78 6.11
C THR A 309 12.29 3.01 5.79
N LEU A 310 13.27 3.68 5.19
CA LEU A 310 14.59 3.10 4.92
C LEU A 310 15.45 3.20 6.20
N PRO A 311 15.84 2.07 6.84
CA PRO A 311 16.54 2.09 8.12
C PRO A 311 17.97 2.63 8.01
N SER A 312 18.54 3.05 9.12
CA SER A 312 19.90 3.59 9.19
C SER A 312 20.99 2.57 8.82
N SER A 313 20.70 1.29 9.02
CA SER A 313 21.59 0.18 8.68
C SER A 313 21.70 -0.11 7.18
N LEU A 314 20.71 0.36 6.38
CA LEU A 314 20.61 0.05 4.95
C LEU A 314 21.71 0.76 4.16
N THR A 315 22.51 -0.03 3.44
CA THR A 315 23.64 0.45 2.63
C THR A 315 23.55 0.13 1.16
N GLU A 316 22.68 -0.79 0.77
CA GLU A 316 22.56 -1.26 -0.61
C GLU A 316 21.10 -1.47 -1.01
N ILE A 317 20.70 -0.91 -2.15
CA ILE A 317 19.43 -1.16 -2.80
C ILE A 317 19.72 -1.49 -4.26
N GLU A 318 19.38 -2.73 -4.66
CA GLU A 318 19.49 -3.15 -6.06
C GLU A 318 18.32 -2.63 -6.90
N GLN A 319 18.38 -2.86 -8.20
CA GLN A 319 17.41 -2.34 -9.17
C GLN A 319 16.01 -2.94 -9.00
N LEU A 320 15.00 -2.26 -9.52
CA LEU A 320 13.59 -2.67 -9.67
C LEU A 320 12.76 -2.68 -8.39
N ASN A 321 13.30 -2.27 -7.24
CA ASN A 321 12.59 -2.36 -5.97
C ASN A 321 11.40 -1.40 -5.84
N PHE A 322 11.40 -0.27 -6.52
CA PHE A 322 10.38 0.76 -6.36
C PHE A 322 9.30 0.74 -7.45
N ILE A 323 9.38 -0.21 -8.38
CA ILE A 323 8.38 -0.36 -9.43
C ILE A 323 7.07 -0.87 -8.83
N GLY A 324 5.97 -0.17 -9.09
CA GLY A 324 4.65 -0.60 -8.66
C GLY A 324 4.33 -0.28 -7.20
N LEU A 325 5.01 0.66 -6.55
CA LEU A 325 4.64 1.17 -5.24
C LEU A 325 3.64 2.35 -5.36
N TYR A 326 2.58 2.16 -6.15
CA TYR A 326 1.65 3.25 -6.52
C TYR A 326 0.81 3.79 -5.36
N GLY A 327 0.66 3.03 -4.29
CA GLY A 327 -0.05 3.44 -3.07
C GLY A 327 0.80 4.23 -2.10
N LEU A 328 2.12 4.38 -2.36
CA LEU A 328 3.04 4.96 -1.39
C LEU A 328 2.74 6.45 -1.17
N GLN A 329 2.38 6.79 0.05
CA GLN A 329 2.03 8.14 0.48
C GLN A 329 3.19 8.84 1.18
N SER A 330 4.12 8.05 1.76
CA SER A 330 5.32 8.59 2.38
C SER A 330 6.51 7.64 2.26
N LEU A 331 7.65 8.24 1.91
CA LEU A 331 8.96 7.61 2.00
C LEU A 331 9.78 8.41 3.02
N THR A 332 10.34 7.73 4.01
CA THR A 332 11.21 8.35 4.99
C THR A 332 12.58 7.68 5.01
N LEU A 333 13.58 8.44 5.34
CA LEU A 333 14.96 7.97 5.51
C LEU A 333 15.35 8.21 6.97
N ALA A 334 15.81 7.16 7.67
CA ALA A 334 16.28 7.30 9.03
C ALA A 334 17.41 8.36 9.12
N GLU A 335 17.40 9.22 10.17
CA GLU A 335 18.30 10.35 10.29
C GLU A 335 19.79 9.98 10.15
N ASP A 336 20.17 8.78 10.63
CA ASP A 336 21.55 8.28 10.62
C ASP A 336 21.89 7.46 9.36
N ASN A 337 21.03 7.40 8.35
CA ASN A 337 21.36 6.69 7.13
C ASN A 337 22.44 7.44 6.35
N ALA A 338 23.61 6.79 6.20
CA ALA A 338 24.77 7.37 5.55
C ALA A 338 24.93 7.00 4.06
N ALA A 339 24.08 6.08 3.56
CA ALA A 339 24.24 5.52 2.22
C ALA A 339 23.36 6.22 1.17
N PHE A 340 22.23 6.77 1.62
CA PHE A 340 21.23 7.39 0.73
C PHE A 340 20.88 8.80 1.16
N LYS A 341 20.24 9.54 0.26
CA LYS A 341 19.61 10.83 0.53
C LYS A 341 18.32 10.95 -0.25
N LEU A 342 17.35 11.61 0.34
CA LEU A 342 16.05 11.92 -0.26
C LEU A 342 15.97 13.44 -0.49
N ASP A 343 15.76 13.86 -1.73
CA ASP A 343 15.34 15.22 -2.04
C ASP A 343 13.81 15.31 -1.85
N GLU A 344 13.39 15.78 -0.69
CA GLU A 344 11.97 15.92 -0.34
C GLU A 344 11.22 16.95 -1.20
N THR A 345 11.94 17.79 -1.96
CA THR A 345 11.34 18.79 -2.83
C THR A 345 10.85 18.20 -4.16
N ASN A 346 11.59 17.20 -4.66
CA ASN A 346 11.32 16.58 -5.96
C ASN A 346 11.08 15.05 -5.85
N GLY A 347 11.03 14.50 -4.65
CA GLY A 347 10.82 13.06 -4.44
C GLY A 347 11.97 12.17 -4.95
N LEU A 348 13.21 12.68 -5.02
CA LEU A 348 14.33 11.95 -5.63
C LEU A 348 15.13 11.16 -4.58
N LEU A 349 15.09 9.84 -4.65
CA LEU A 349 15.96 8.98 -3.86
C LEU A 349 17.29 8.74 -4.60
N MET A 350 18.37 9.11 -3.97
CA MET A 350 19.73 9.04 -4.54
C MET A 350 20.71 8.37 -3.57
N THR A 351 21.86 7.91 -4.09
CA THR A 351 23.02 7.61 -3.25
C THR A 351 23.47 8.87 -2.50
N ALA A 352 24.06 8.71 -1.31
CA ALA A 352 24.46 9.83 -0.45
C ALA A 352 25.44 10.80 -1.14
N ASP A 353 26.33 10.29 -1.99
CA ASP A 353 27.25 11.11 -2.80
C ASP A 353 26.54 11.86 -3.94
N GLY A 354 25.26 11.55 -4.20
CA GLY A 354 24.44 12.16 -5.22
C GLY A 354 24.76 11.78 -6.66
N THR A 355 25.57 10.74 -6.85
CA THR A 355 26.00 10.36 -8.21
C THR A 355 25.00 9.43 -8.92
N ARG A 356 24.13 8.77 -8.19
CA ARG A 356 23.16 7.82 -8.75
C ARG A 356 21.75 8.14 -8.27
N LEU A 357 20.83 8.33 -9.20
CA LEU A 357 19.39 8.41 -8.96
C LEU A 357 18.80 7.01 -9.01
N LEU A 358 18.25 6.54 -7.89
CA LEU A 358 17.60 5.24 -7.78
C LEU A 358 16.15 5.29 -8.27
N HIS A 359 15.38 6.29 -7.78
CA HIS A 359 13.97 6.43 -8.15
C HIS A 359 13.44 7.84 -7.89
N CYS A 360 12.41 8.22 -8.63
CA CYS A 360 11.61 9.43 -8.43
C CYS A 360 10.22 9.04 -7.91
N PHE A 361 9.86 9.54 -6.75
CA PHE A 361 8.56 9.31 -6.11
C PHE A 361 7.61 10.49 -6.36
N SER A 362 7.26 10.71 -7.61
CA SER A 362 6.35 11.79 -8.02
C SER A 362 4.93 11.61 -7.47
N ASP A 363 4.52 10.38 -7.19
CA ASP A 363 3.24 10.08 -6.53
C ASP A 363 3.17 10.67 -5.10
N ILE A 364 4.32 10.90 -4.45
CA ILE A 364 4.42 11.52 -3.12
C ILE A 364 4.63 13.04 -3.25
N VAL A 365 5.47 13.46 -4.20
CA VAL A 365 5.84 14.87 -4.44
C VAL A 365 5.59 15.21 -5.90
N PRO A 366 4.35 15.55 -6.29
CA PRO A 366 3.99 15.83 -7.68
C PRO A 366 4.76 17.03 -8.23
N ALA A 367 5.37 16.88 -9.41
CA ALA A 367 6.09 17.94 -10.09
C ALA A 367 5.92 17.86 -11.61
N GLU A 368 5.55 18.99 -12.26
CA GLU A 368 5.45 19.05 -13.72
C GLU A 368 6.83 19.11 -14.41
N GLU A 369 7.82 19.66 -13.74
CA GLU A 369 9.20 19.73 -14.22
C GLU A 369 10.16 19.23 -13.16
N ILE A 370 11.04 18.32 -13.54
CA ILE A 370 12.12 17.82 -12.68
C ILE A 370 13.45 18.14 -13.33
N ILE A 371 14.26 18.90 -12.60
CA ILE A 371 15.65 19.18 -12.96
C ILE A 371 16.54 18.37 -12.01
N LEU A 372 17.24 17.38 -12.54
CA LEU A 372 18.12 16.55 -11.71
C LEU A 372 19.27 17.39 -11.13
N PRO A 373 19.67 17.11 -9.88
CA PRO A 373 20.79 17.82 -9.24
C PRO A 373 22.10 17.65 -10.01
N GLU A 374 22.93 18.68 -9.96
CA GLU A 374 24.31 18.59 -10.43
C GLU A 374 25.06 17.46 -9.71
N GLY A 375 25.89 16.73 -10.45
CA GLY A 375 26.67 15.62 -9.92
C GLY A 375 26.08 14.25 -10.16
N VAL A 376 24.80 14.15 -10.56
CA VAL A 376 24.18 12.88 -11.00
C VAL A 376 24.92 12.39 -12.24
N LYS A 377 25.35 11.13 -12.21
CA LYS A 377 26.04 10.43 -13.30
C LYS A 377 25.22 9.29 -13.86
N ILE A 378 24.41 8.67 -13.03
CA ILE A 378 23.62 7.48 -13.37
C ILE A 378 22.16 7.72 -13.00
N VAL A 379 21.27 7.50 -13.97
CA VAL A 379 19.84 7.37 -13.77
C VAL A 379 19.51 5.89 -13.88
N ASP A 380 18.98 5.31 -12.82
CA ASP A 380 18.70 3.87 -12.76
C ASP A 380 17.61 3.43 -13.75
N PRO A 381 17.57 2.13 -14.09
CA PRO A 381 16.43 1.56 -14.80
C PRO A 381 15.12 1.85 -14.05
N PHE A 382 14.08 2.21 -14.82
CA PHE A 382 12.74 2.52 -14.31
C PHE A 382 12.68 3.67 -13.30
N ALA A 383 13.66 4.57 -13.24
CA ALA A 383 13.74 5.63 -12.23
C ALA A 383 12.53 6.58 -12.21
N PHE A 384 11.87 6.81 -13.34
CA PHE A 384 10.64 7.62 -13.48
C PHE A 384 9.45 6.80 -14.00
N HIS A 385 9.50 5.49 -13.83
CA HIS A 385 8.49 4.60 -14.42
C HIS A 385 7.10 4.85 -13.81
N TYR A 386 6.09 5.06 -14.69
CA TYR A 386 4.72 5.41 -14.30
C TYR A 386 4.56 6.77 -13.62
N ASP A 387 5.47 7.72 -13.84
CA ASP A 387 5.30 9.09 -13.39
C ASP A 387 4.19 9.79 -14.21
N TYR A 388 3.07 10.07 -13.55
CA TYR A 388 1.88 10.66 -14.18
C TYR A 388 1.93 12.19 -14.22
N ASP A 389 2.71 12.85 -13.37
CA ASP A 389 2.69 14.30 -13.19
C ASP A 389 3.74 15.01 -14.03
N VAL A 390 4.88 14.37 -14.26
CA VAL A 390 5.99 14.99 -14.95
C VAL A 390 5.71 15.25 -16.44
N LYS A 391 5.94 16.48 -16.86
CA LYS A 391 5.85 16.93 -18.27
C LYS A 391 7.22 17.14 -18.91
N ARG A 392 8.22 17.47 -18.08
CA ARG A 392 9.58 17.79 -18.51
C ARG A 392 10.62 17.29 -17.53
N ILE A 393 11.68 16.64 -18.05
CA ILE A 393 12.83 16.20 -17.27
C ILE A 393 14.09 16.79 -17.87
N VAL A 394 14.95 17.36 -17.01
CA VAL A 394 16.23 17.94 -17.41
C VAL A 394 17.37 17.21 -16.70
N LEU A 395 18.24 16.61 -17.48
CA LEU A 395 19.45 15.96 -16.98
C LEU A 395 20.61 16.95 -17.02
N PRO A 396 21.42 17.12 -15.94
CA PRO A 396 22.56 18.00 -15.91
C PRO A 396 23.72 17.48 -16.75
N GLU A 397 24.64 18.37 -17.10
CA GLU A 397 25.94 17.95 -17.66
C GLU A 397 26.67 17.04 -16.68
N GLY A 398 27.28 15.97 -17.20
CA GLY A 398 27.98 14.97 -16.38
C GLY A 398 27.19 13.68 -16.17
N VAL A 399 25.91 13.63 -16.54
CA VAL A 399 25.19 12.35 -16.63
C VAL A 399 25.81 11.49 -17.72
N GLU A 400 26.20 10.28 -17.38
CA GLU A 400 26.92 9.34 -18.25
C GLU A 400 26.03 8.18 -18.72
N THR A 401 25.07 7.77 -17.84
CA THR A 401 24.25 6.57 -18.05
C THR A 401 22.78 6.82 -17.76
N ILE A 402 21.93 6.37 -18.67
CA ILE A 402 20.47 6.29 -18.50
C ILE A 402 20.08 4.82 -18.57
N GLY A 403 19.47 4.30 -17.52
CA GLY A 403 19.01 2.94 -17.42
C GLY A 403 17.86 2.60 -18.37
N ALA A 404 17.62 1.31 -18.53
CA ALA A 404 16.53 0.78 -19.32
C ALA A 404 15.18 1.29 -18.78
N MET A 405 14.27 1.68 -19.67
CA MET A 405 12.90 2.10 -19.32
C MET A 405 12.84 3.26 -18.28
N ALA A 406 13.92 4.02 -18.12
CA ALA A 406 14.05 5.07 -17.09
C ALA A 406 12.88 6.07 -17.11
N PHE A 407 12.34 6.41 -18.28
CA PHE A 407 11.22 7.33 -18.47
C PHE A 407 10.03 6.65 -19.15
N ALA A 408 9.89 5.35 -18.94
CA ALA A 408 8.82 4.60 -19.55
C ALA A 408 7.49 4.78 -18.82
N MET A 409 6.39 4.66 -19.56
CA MET A 409 5.03 4.74 -19.05
C MET A 409 4.67 6.08 -18.35
N CYS A 410 5.38 7.17 -18.67
CA CYS A 410 5.08 8.53 -18.22
C CYS A 410 4.11 9.20 -19.22
N PRO A 411 2.78 9.16 -18.95
CA PRO A 411 1.78 9.54 -19.97
C PRO A 411 1.77 11.04 -20.27
N ASN A 412 2.20 11.88 -19.34
CA ASN A 412 2.21 13.33 -19.51
C ASN A 412 3.58 13.90 -19.90
N LEU A 413 4.62 13.08 -19.89
CA LEU A 413 5.97 13.48 -20.26
C LEU A 413 6.01 13.87 -21.75
N THR A 414 6.43 15.08 -22.03
CA THR A 414 6.53 15.63 -23.39
C THR A 414 7.96 15.90 -23.81
N GLU A 415 8.84 16.25 -22.87
CA GLU A 415 10.21 16.65 -23.18
C GLU A 415 11.23 16.08 -22.20
N ILE A 416 12.34 15.59 -22.73
CA ILE A 416 13.50 15.13 -21.95
C ILE A 416 14.74 15.81 -22.51
N VAL A 417 15.41 16.61 -21.68
CA VAL A 417 16.67 17.27 -22.04
C VAL A 417 17.82 16.35 -21.62
N ILE A 418 18.58 15.87 -22.58
CA ILE A 418 19.69 14.93 -22.39
C ILE A 418 21.00 15.59 -22.79
N PRO A 419 21.99 15.72 -21.89
CA PRO A 419 23.27 16.34 -22.20
C PRO A 419 24.14 15.47 -23.11
N ALA A 420 25.14 16.09 -23.74
CA ALA A 420 26.08 15.40 -24.62
C ALA A 420 26.96 14.35 -23.89
N SER A 421 27.09 14.49 -22.58
CA SER A 421 27.87 13.58 -21.73
C SER A 421 27.29 12.15 -21.62
N VAL A 422 26.00 11.97 -21.94
CA VAL A 422 25.36 10.65 -21.89
C VAL A 422 25.86 9.76 -23.01
N THR A 423 26.53 8.66 -22.63
CA THR A 423 27.10 7.69 -23.56
C THR A 423 26.45 6.32 -23.50
N ASN A 424 25.83 5.96 -22.38
CA ASN A 424 25.18 4.67 -22.16
C ASN A 424 23.67 4.90 -22.01
N ILE A 425 22.87 4.31 -22.91
CA ILE A 425 21.42 4.51 -22.95
C ILE A 425 20.72 3.17 -23.04
N GLY A 426 19.71 2.98 -22.19
CA GLY A 426 18.90 1.77 -22.14
C GLY A 426 19.66 0.56 -21.56
N VAL A 427 20.52 0.79 -20.57
CA VAL A 427 21.34 -0.25 -19.93
C VAL A 427 20.62 -0.79 -18.69
N MET A 428 20.67 -2.08 -18.48
CA MET A 428 20.20 -2.75 -17.26
C MET A 428 21.03 -4.01 -17.03
N ASP A 429 21.39 -4.25 -15.76
CA ASP A 429 22.14 -5.43 -15.38
C ASP A 429 21.36 -6.72 -15.71
N GLY A 430 22.04 -7.70 -16.24
CA GLY A 430 21.44 -8.99 -16.62
C GLY A 430 20.70 -9.00 -17.96
N LEU A 431 20.54 -7.85 -18.66
CA LEU A 431 19.99 -7.79 -20.00
C LEU A 431 21.08 -7.51 -21.05
N GLU A 432 21.26 -8.44 -21.98
CA GLU A 432 22.09 -8.20 -23.15
C GLU A 432 21.31 -7.35 -24.19
N GLY A 433 21.81 -6.18 -24.49
CA GLY A 433 21.25 -5.29 -25.50
C GLY A 433 20.77 -3.96 -24.91
N ARG A 434 20.48 -3.02 -25.82
CA ARG A 434 19.92 -1.71 -25.45
C ARG A 434 18.40 -1.79 -25.50
N THR A 435 17.74 -1.50 -24.38
CA THR A 435 16.28 -1.32 -24.33
C THR A 435 15.92 0.15 -24.52
N GLY A 436 14.66 0.43 -24.85
CA GLY A 436 14.16 1.80 -24.90
C GLY A 436 14.21 2.47 -23.52
N ILE A 437 14.33 3.78 -23.48
CA ILE A 437 14.21 4.57 -22.26
C ILE A 437 12.83 5.25 -22.13
N ILE A 438 12.04 5.28 -23.20
CA ILE A 438 10.72 5.89 -23.31
C ILE A 438 9.71 4.91 -23.90
N SER A 439 8.44 5.05 -23.52
CA SER A 439 7.33 4.24 -24.08
C SER A 439 6.58 4.95 -25.22
N TYR A 440 6.58 6.27 -25.26
CA TYR A 440 5.77 7.05 -26.19
C TYR A 440 6.62 7.78 -27.22
N LYS A 441 6.36 7.57 -28.52
CA LYS A 441 7.04 8.28 -29.61
C LYS A 441 6.78 9.79 -29.65
N ARG A 442 5.79 10.27 -28.91
CA ARG A 442 5.48 11.69 -28.76
C ARG A 442 6.48 12.46 -27.88
N ASN A 443 7.25 11.75 -27.06
CA ASN A 443 8.27 12.37 -26.24
C ASN A 443 9.34 12.98 -27.13
N VAL A 444 9.69 14.23 -26.86
CA VAL A 444 10.74 14.95 -27.58
C VAL A 444 12.04 14.86 -26.79
N ILE A 445 13.07 14.32 -27.41
CA ILE A 445 14.43 14.33 -26.87
C ILE A 445 15.12 15.60 -27.30
N VAL A 446 15.49 16.44 -26.35
CA VAL A 446 16.27 17.65 -26.60
C VAL A 446 17.73 17.35 -26.28
N THR A 447 18.61 17.36 -27.29
CA THR A 447 20.01 16.96 -27.08
C THR A 447 20.87 17.54 -28.21
N PRO A 448 22.18 17.82 -28.00
CA PRO A 448 23.07 18.32 -29.04
C PRO A 448 23.17 17.36 -30.25
N GLU A 449 23.15 17.90 -31.45
CA GLU A 449 23.23 17.12 -32.67
C GLU A 449 24.54 16.31 -32.75
N GLY A 450 24.42 15.04 -33.16
CA GLY A 450 25.56 14.14 -33.34
C GLY A 450 26.13 13.51 -32.09
N CYS A 451 25.60 13.83 -30.88
CA CYS A 451 25.97 13.14 -29.65
C CYS A 451 25.36 11.71 -29.58
N PRO A 452 25.77 10.84 -28.64
CA PRO A 452 25.23 9.49 -28.53
C PRO A 452 23.72 9.45 -28.33
N ALA A 453 23.16 10.37 -27.55
CA ALA A 453 21.70 10.46 -27.31
C ALA A 453 20.93 10.88 -28.58
N TRP A 454 21.48 11.77 -29.39
CA TRP A 454 20.93 12.12 -30.70
C TRP A 454 20.87 10.91 -31.63
N ASN A 455 22.00 10.19 -31.75
CA ASN A 455 22.07 9.01 -32.60
C ASN A 455 21.12 7.92 -32.15
N TRP A 456 21.02 7.67 -30.82
CA TRP A 456 20.07 6.75 -30.26
C TRP A 456 18.60 7.14 -30.58
N ALA A 457 18.24 8.42 -30.44
CA ALA A 457 16.89 8.90 -30.73
C ALA A 457 16.54 8.71 -32.21
N VAL A 458 17.47 9.01 -33.12
CA VAL A 458 17.29 8.81 -34.56
C VAL A 458 17.14 7.31 -34.90
N GLU A 459 17.99 6.44 -34.36
CA GLU A 459 17.96 4.99 -34.58
C GLU A 459 16.66 4.34 -34.07
N THR A 460 16.13 4.80 -32.95
CA THR A 460 14.90 4.28 -32.34
C THR A 460 13.63 4.91 -32.92
N GLY A 461 13.76 5.99 -33.71
CA GLY A 461 12.65 6.73 -34.28
C GLY A 461 11.92 7.60 -33.26
N ALA A 462 12.60 8.01 -32.19
CA ALA A 462 12.12 9.02 -31.25
C ALA A 462 12.19 10.42 -31.91
N THR A 463 11.32 11.33 -31.49
CA THR A 463 11.40 12.73 -31.94
C THR A 463 12.59 13.39 -31.24
N VAL A 464 13.49 13.99 -32.02
CA VAL A 464 14.69 14.67 -31.49
C VAL A 464 14.80 16.09 -32.05
N LYS A 465 15.24 17.03 -31.23
CA LYS A 465 15.56 18.41 -31.63
C LYS A 465 16.83 18.88 -30.95
N SER A 466 17.51 19.82 -31.60
CA SER A 466 18.66 20.53 -31.01
C SER A 466 18.20 21.55 -29.96
N PRO A 467 18.96 21.81 -28.88
CA PRO A 467 18.68 22.90 -27.94
C PRO A 467 18.63 24.29 -28.59
N GLU A 468 19.25 24.45 -29.76
CA GLU A 468 19.28 25.71 -30.52
C GLU A 468 18.00 25.96 -31.36
N GLU A 469 17.11 24.98 -31.47
CA GLU A 469 15.86 25.05 -32.26
C GLU A 469 14.64 25.52 -31.45
N ASN A 470 14.85 26.17 -30.32
CA ASN A 470 13.79 26.71 -29.46
C ASN A 470 13.40 28.16 -29.83
#